data_350b1a587bbecba737f7fc2a81142710
#
_entry.id   350b1a587bbecba737f7fc2a81142710
#
_cell.length_a   1.000
_cell.length_b   1.000
_cell.length_c   1.000
_cell.angle_alpha   90.00
_cell.angle_beta   90.00
_cell.angle_gamma   90.00
#
_symmetry.space_group_name_H-M   'P 1'
#
loop_
_entity.id
_entity.type
_entity.pdbx_description
1 polymer ?
#
loop_
_entity_poly.entity_id
_entity_poly.type
_entity_poly.pdbx_seq_one_letter_code
_entity_poly.pdbx_strand_id
1 'polypeptide(L)'
;MFINHDFIYKILEETKNPSNEEIKEVLEKAKKRDGLSYKDIAILLQAEDENHLEEIYKLAGEIKKDIYGKRVVVFAPLYVSDYCVNNCVYCGYKRDNKFTRRKLTMEEVAEEVKILEKMGHKRLALELGEDPVNAPIDYALECLDTIYKTQNENGEIRRVNVNIAATTVENYKKLNEKGIGTYILFQETYHQDSYNKMHPKSLKGDYEYHLTAFDRAMEAGIDDVGAGVLFGLADPRFEVLGLMMHNAHLEEKYGVGFHTISVPRLQPAKGVTLENYPYLLDDKMFKKVVAILRIAVPFTGLILSTRETPEMRRELLKYGVSQISAGSSTGVGGYKQREEGNEVKQFKTNDERSPIEILKELLEDGYIPSYCTACYRKGRTGDRFMSLAKSGNIKYVCEPNAIMTLLEFTLDYGDKELYDKAQEIISTEVENIPREDIRNLTKANLEKMKKGERDFYL
;
A
#
# COMPACT_ATOMS: atom_id res chain seq x y z
N MET A 1 24.89 9.92 -5.16
CA MET A 1 23.72 9.04 -5.05
C MET A 1 23.39 8.89 -3.56
N PHE A 2 22.13 9.04 -3.15
CA PHE A 2 21.75 9.03 -1.71
C PHE A 2 21.68 7.61 -1.10
N ILE A 3 21.64 6.56 -1.91
CA ILE A 3 21.81 5.18 -1.42
C ILE A 3 23.30 4.87 -1.35
N ASN A 4 23.82 4.68 -0.13
CA ASN A 4 25.22 4.40 0.12
C ASN A 4 25.43 2.93 0.43
N HIS A 5 25.81 2.13 -0.57
CA HIS A 5 26.00 0.70 -0.47
C HIS A 5 27.08 0.31 0.54
N ASP A 6 28.24 0.98 0.49
CA ASP A 6 29.36 0.67 1.39
C ASP A 6 28.98 0.90 2.84
N PHE A 7 28.22 1.96 3.10
CA PHE A 7 27.71 2.26 4.43
C PHE A 7 26.71 1.19 4.91
N ILE A 8 25.82 0.72 4.03
CA ILE A 8 24.87 -0.36 4.38
C ILE A 8 25.63 -1.63 4.74
N TYR A 9 26.59 -2.07 3.89
CA TYR A 9 27.38 -3.26 4.18
C TYR A 9 28.19 -3.12 5.46
N LYS A 10 28.81 -1.96 5.68
CA LYS A 10 29.56 -1.68 6.89
C LYS A 10 28.68 -1.82 8.14
N ILE A 11 27.50 -1.17 8.16
CA ILE A 11 26.59 -1.26 9.30
C ILE A 11 26.11 -2.68 9.53
N LEU A 12 25.75 -3.42 8.49
CA LEU A 12 25.32 -4.80 8.62
C LEU A 12 26.43 -5.72 9.18
N GLU A 13 27.70 -5.47 8.85
CA GLU A 13 28.82 -6.22 9.44
C GLU A 13 29.08 -5.80 10.88
N GLU A 14 29.05 -4.50 11.20
CA GLU A 14 29.23 -3.97 12.56
C GLU A 14 28.15 -4.43 13.55
N THR A 15 26.93 -4.69 13.06
CA THR A 15 25.79 -5.11 13.91
C THR A 15 25.52 -6.60 13.85
N LYS A 16 26.42 -7.39 13.27
CA LYS A 16 26.31 -8.84 13.18
C LYS A 16 26.32 -9.47 14.58
N ASN A 17 25.33 -10.33 14.85
CA ASN A 17 25.13 -10.96 16.16
C ASN A 17 24.97 -9.94 17.31
N PRO A 18 23.94 -9.10 17.28
CA PRO A 18 23.73 -8.09 18.32
C PRO A 18 23.50 -8.75 19.68
N SER A 19 23.98 -8.10 20.74
CA SER A 19 23.74 -8.55 22.12
C SER A 19 22.29 -8.31 22.54
N ASN A 20 21.84 -9.02 23.57
CA ASN A 20 20.52 -8.84 24.15
C ASN A 20 20.32 -7.38 24.67
N GLU A 21 21.37 -6.79 25.20
CA GLU A 21 21.38 -5.42 25.71
C GLU A 21 21.16 -4.42 24.57
N GLU A 22 21.89 -4.56 23.45
CA GLU A 22 21.72 -3.69 22.26
C GLU A 22 20.31 -3.75 21.71
N ILE A 23 19.73 -4.96 21.57
CA ILE A 23 18.35 -5.11 21.09
C ILE A 23 17.35 -4.41 22.03
N LYS A 24 17.47 -4.61 23.35
CA LYS A 24 16.61 -3.98 24.35
C LYS A 24 16.73 -2.46 24.33
N GLU A 25 17.95 -1.92 24.23
CA GLU A 25 18.17 -0.48 24.13
C GLU A 25 17.47 0.10 22.89
N VAL A 26 17.54 -0.59 21.74
CA VAL A 26 16.86 -0.16 20.51
C VAL A 26 15.34 -0.21 20.68
N LEU A 27 14.79 -1.26 21.29
CA LEU A 27 13.35 -1.35 21.55
C LEU A 27 12.86 -0.24 22.49
N GLU A 28 13.64 0.12 23.53
CA GLU A 28 13.31 1.25 24.41
C GLU A 28 13.35 2.61 23.66
N LYS A 29 14.30 2.80 22.75
CA LYS A 29 14.31 3.97 21.86
C LYS A 29 13.07 4.01 20.97
N ALA A 30 12.71 2.87 20.38
CA ALA A 30 11.58 2.75 19.46
C ALA A 30 10.22 3.12 20.11
N LYS A 31 10.05 2.87 21.41
CA LYS A 31 8.85 3.26 22.16
C LYS A 31 8.60 4.78 22.14
N LYS A 32 9.64 5.60 21.98
CA LYS A 32 9.52 7.06 21.91
C LYS A 32 8.96 7.56 20.58
N ARG A 33 9.04 6.74 19.51
CA ARG A 33 8.57 7.05 18.15
C ARG A 33 9.25 8.26 17.48
N ASP A 34 10.45 8.60 17.92
CA ASP A 34 11.25 9.71 17.38
C ASP A 34 12.08 9.29 16.16
N GLY A 35 11.86 8.08 15.65
CA GLY A 35 12.66 7.44 14.60
C GLY A 35 13.82 6.61 15.18
N LEU A 36 14.41 5.80 14.32
CA LEU A 36 15.57 4.96 14.62
C LEU A 36 16.73 5.31 13.68
N SER A 37 17.96 5.21 14.17
CA SER A 37 19.14 5.29 13.33
C SER A 37 19.27 4.05 12.42
N TYR A 38 20.02 4.16 11.34
CA TYR A 38 20.29 2.99 10.48
C TYR A 38 20.95 1.85 11.24
N LYS A 39 21.79 2.17 12.25
CA LYS A 39 22.41 1.18 13.13
C LYS A 39 21.35 0.47 14.01
N ASP A 40 20.43 1.23 14.59
CA ASP A 40 19.34 0.64 15.40
C ASP A 40 18.48 -0.30 14.54
N ILE A 41 18.14 0.11 13.31
CA ILE A 41 17.38 -0.72 12.37
C ILE A 41 18.16 -1.99 12.00
N ALA A 42 19.47 -1.88 11.73
CA ALA A 42 20.31 -3.01 11.40
C ALA A 42 20.43 -4.01 12.56
N ILE A 43 20.51 -3.54 13.81
CA ILE A 43 20.46 -4.38 15.02
C ILE A 43 19.18 -5.22 15.06
N LEU A 44 18.01 -4.58 14.89
CA LEU A 44 16.74 -5.31 14.88
C LEU A 44 16.63 -6.31 13.72
N LEU A 45 17.12 -5.95 12.52
CA LEU A 45 17.12 -6.84 11.37
C LEU A 45 17.95 -8.10 11.56
N GLN A 46 18.92 -8.06 12.47
CA GLN A 46 19.82 -9.19 12.77
C GLN A 46 19.45 -9.95 14.06
N ALA A 47 18.37 -9.54 14.74
CA ALA A 47 17.81 -10.30 15.85
C ALA A 47 17.23 -11.65 15.36
N GLU A 48 17.67 -12.76 16.00
CA GLU A 48 17.24 -14.13 15.62
C GLU A 48 16.55 -14.88 16.77
N ASP A 49 16.76 -14.47 18.02
CA ASP A 49 16.12 -15.09 19.19
C ASP A 49 14.62 -14.87 19.20
N GLU A 50 13.85 -15.93 19.44
CA GLU A 50 12.37 -15.87 19.37
C GLU A 50 11.75 -14.89 20.37
N ASN A 51 12.33 -14.74 21.57
CA ASN A 51 11.83 -13.80 22.58
C ASN A 51 11.99 -12.35 22.07
N HIS A 52 13.12 -12.02 21.44
CA HIS A 52 13.32 -10.71 20.84
C HIS A 52 12.38 -10.46 19.66
N LEU A 53 12.13 -11.48 18.83
CA LEU A 53 11.17 -11.35 17.74
C LEU A 53 9.76 -11.10 18.25
N GLU A 54 9.35 -11.78 19.32
CA GLU A 54 8.04 -11.52 19.96
C GLU A 54 7.95 -10.10 20.51
N GLU A 55 9.01 -9.58 21.15
CA GLU A 55 9.07 -8.19 21.63
C GLU A 55 8.98 -7.19 20.45
N ILE A 56 9.68 -7.44 19.34
CA ILE A 56 9.61 -6.63 18.11
C ILE A 56 8.17 -6.64 17.56
N TYR A 57 7.54 -7.81 17.43
CA TYR A 57 6.17 -7.94 16.91
C TYR A 57 5.16 -7.23 17.78
N LYS A 58 5.27 -7.40 19.09
CA LYS A 58 4.42 -6.74 20.08
C LYS A 58 4.53 -5.22 19.99
N LEU A 59 5.75 -4.69 19.97
CA LEU A 59 5.99 -3.24 19.88
C LEU A 59 5.45 -2.67 18.55
N ALA A 60 5.66 -3.36 17.43
CA ALA A 60 5.13 -2.93 16.14
C ALA A 60 3.59 -2.86 16.16
N GLY A 61 2.93 -3.83 16.76
CA GLY A 61 1.47 -3.84 16.93
C GLY A 61 0.98 -2.71 17.84
N GLU A 62 1.65 -2.43 18.94
CA GLU A 62 1.36 -1.32 19.86
C GLU A 62 1.49 0.03 19.14
N ILE A 63 2.58 0.26 18.40
CA ILE A 63 2.80 1.47 17.59
C ILE A 63 1.67 1.68 16.58
N LYS A 64 1.31 0.62 15.82
CA LYS A 64 0.19 0.69 14.87
C LYS A 64 -1.10 1.10 15.55
N LYS A 65 -1.44 0.43 16.67
CA LYS A 65 -2.67 0.67 17.40
C LYS A 65 -2.75 2.10 17.94
N ASP A 66 -1.65 2.61 18.45
CA ASP A 66 -1.62 3.95 19.03
C ASP A 66 -1.74 5.06 17.99
N ILE A 67 -1.23 4.86 16.76
CA ILE A 67 -1.26 5.87 15.70
C ILE A 67 -2.54 5.73 14.85
N TYR A 68 -2.86 4.52 14.43
CA TYR A 68 -3.93 4.26 13.48
C TYR A 68 -5.19 3.64 14.07
N GLY A 69 -5.17 3.31 15.38
CA GLY A 69 -6.28 2.64 16.04
C GLY A 69 -6.56 1.26 15.46
N LYS A 70 -7.82 0.91 15.39
CA LYS A 70 -8.32 -0.36 14.83
C LYS A 70 -8.53 -0.32 13.31
N ARG A 71 -8.33 0.83 12.68
CA ARG A 71 -8.62 1.06 11.27
C ARG A 71 -7.70 0.28 10.34
N VAL A 72 -8.28 -0.37 9.33
CA VAL A 72 -7.60 -0.99 8.20
C VAL A 72 -8.18 -0.44 6.90
N VAL A 73 -7.35 0.21 6.08
CA VAL A 73 -7.79 0.75 4.79
C VAL A 73 -7.91 -0.37 3.77
N VAL A 74 -9.01 -0.38 3.01
CA VAL A 74 -9.29 -1.37 1.97
C VAL A 74 -9.33 -0.70 0.60
N PHE A 75 -8.70 -1.33 -0.40
CA PHE A 75 -8.68 -0.87 -1.78
C PHE A 75 -8.61 -2.05 -2.76
N ALA A 76 -8.70 -1.78 -4.06
CA ALA A 76 -8.47 -2.76 -5.11
C ALA A 76 -7.57 -2.20 -6.22
N PRO A 77 -6.73 -3.02 -6.88
CA PRO A 77 -6.02 -2.62 -8.08
C PRO A 77 -6.96 -2.63 -9.30
N LEU A 78 -6.66 -1.83 -10.30
CA LEU A 78 -7.29 -1.86 -11.62
C LEU A 78 -6.21 -1.85 -12.70
N TYR A 79 -6.00 -2.98 -13.35
CA TYR A 79 -5.04 -3.16 -14.43
C TYR A 79 -5.67 -2.80 -15.78
N VAL A 80 -5.16 -1.76 -16.44
CA VAL A 80 -5.73 -1.25 -17.68
C VAL A 80 -4.91 -1.56 -18.93
N SER A 81 -3.61 -1.91 -18.80
CA SER A 81 -2.76 -2.30 -19.91
C SER A 81 -1.62 -3.23 -19.48
N ASP A 82 -1.38 -4.29 -20.26
CA ASP A 82 -0.22 -5.18 -20.15
C ASP A 82 0.85 -4.96 -21.22
N TYR A 83 0.67 -3.93 -22.07
CA TYR A 83 1.72 -3.47 -22.95
C TYR A 83 2.91 -2.97 -22.14
N CYS A 84 4.10 -3.56 -22.36
CA CYS A 84 5.31 -3.19 -21.66
C CYS A 84 6.53 -3.38 -22.55
N VAL A 85 7.38 -2.37 -22.63
CA VAL A 85 8.65 -2.39 -23.38
C VAL A 85 9.80 -2.94 -22.54
N ASN A 86 9.60 -3.14 -21.24
CA ASN A 86 10.62 -3.63 -20.32
C ASN A 86 10.71 -5.15 -20.31
N ASN A 87 11.86 -5.65 -19.89
CA ASN A 87 12.13 -7.07 -19.79
C ASN A 87 12.51 -7.50 -18.37
N CYS A 88 11.80 -6.95 -17.37
CA CYS A 88 12.01 -7.25 -15.96
C CYS A 88 11.84 -8.76 -15.72
N VAL A 89 12.89 -9.43 -15.24
CA VAL A 89 12.94 -10.91 -15.20
C VAL A 89 11.92 -11.53 -14.24
N TYR A 90 11.39 -10.75 -13.30
CA TYR A 90 10.41 -11.14 -12.29
C TYR A 90 8.95 -10.85 -12.68
N CYS A 91 8.69 -10.25 -13.82
CA CYS A 91 7.36 -9.73 -14.18
C CYS A 91 6.69 -10.56 -15.26
N GLY A 92 5.41 -10.90 -15.05
CA GLY A 92 4.59 -11.61 -16.04
C GLY A 92 4.35 -10.79 -17.31
N TYR A 93 4.42 -9.45 -17.24
CA TYR A 93 4.25 -8.54 -18.39
C TYR A 93 5.55 -8.25 -19.14
N LYS A 94 6.67 -8.88 -18.78
CA LYS A 94 7.93 -8.66 -19.50
C LYS A 94 7.78 -8.84 -21.00
N ARG A 95 8.46 -7.98 -21.76
CA ARG A 95 8.36 -7.93 -23.24
C ARG A 95 8.54 -9.27 -23.93
N ASP A 96 9.48 -10.08 -23.43
CA ASP A 96 9.83 -11.36 -24.07
C ASP A 96 8.80 -12.47 -23.84
N ASN A 97 7.83 -12.28 -22.94
CA ASN A 97 6.73 -13.23 -22.76
C ASN A 97 5.78 -13.22 -23.95
N LYS A 98 5.48 -14.42 -24.47
CA LYS A 98 4.59 -14.62 -25.62
C LYS A 98 3.13 -14.77 -25.16
N PHE A 99 2.35 -13.74 -25.31
CA PHE A 99 0.89 -13.73 -25.17
C PHE A 99 0.30 -12.51 -25.90
N THR A 100 -1.00 -12.54 -26.13
CA THR A 100 -1.70 -11.41 -26.75
C THR A 100 -1.79 -10.26 -25.76
N ARG A 101 -1.14 -9.16 -26.09
CA ARG A 101 -1.19 -7.92 -25.29
C ARG A 101 -2.51 -7.21 -25.51
N ARG A 102 -3.00 -6.56 -24.46
CA ARG A 102 -4.19 -5.71 -24.55
C ARG A 102 -4.08 -4.47 -23.67
N LYS A 103 -4.82 -3.46 -24.03
CA LYS A 103 -5.21 -2.35 -23.18
C LYS A 103 -6.72 -2.18 -23.25
N LEU A 104 -7.33 -1.71 -22.20
CA LEU A 104 -8.77 -1.49 -22.16
C LEU A 104 -9.16 -0.26 -22.98
N THR A 105 -10.30 -0.32 -23.66
CA THR A 105 -10.98 0.89 -24.13
C THR A 105 -11.61 1.62 -22.95
N MET A 106 -12.03 2.85 -23.14
CA MET A 106 -12.68 3.62 -22.04
C MET A 106 -14.02 3.01 -21.61
N GLU A 107 -14.72 2.36 -22.54
CA GLU A 107 -15.93 1.58 -22.25
C GLU A 107 -15.61 0.37 -21.35
N GLU A 108 -14.53 -0.37 -21.68
CA GLU A 108 -14.08 -1.48 -20.85
C GLU A 108 -13.58 -1.03 -19.48
N VAL A 109 -12.89 0.12 -19.38
CA VAL A 109 -12.51 0.74 -18.08
C VAL A 109 -13.76 1.03 -17.26
N ALA A 110 -14.79 1.63 -17.86
CA ALA A 110 -16.04 1.92 -17.17
C ALA A 110 -16.76 0.63 -16.70
N GLU A 111 -16.73 -0.45 -17.50
CA GLU A 111 -17.29 -1.76 -17.09
C GLU A 111 -16.56 -2.35 -15.88
N GLU A 112 -15.22 -2.36 -15.89
CA GLU A 112 -14.40 -2.82 -14.74
C GLU A 112 -14.69 -1.98 -13.48
N VAL A 113 -14.80 -0.65 -13.63
CA VAL A 113 -15.13 0.25 -12.51
C VAL A 113 -16.50 -0.07 -11.93
N LYS A 114 -17.52 -0.30 -12.75
CA LYS A 114 -18.86 -0.68 -12.27
C LYS A 114 -18.85 -1.99 -11.48
N ILE A 115 -18.02 -2.97 -11.89
CA ILE A 115 -17.85 -4.22 -11.12
C ILE A 115 -17.21 -3.90 -9.77
N LEU A 116 -16.14 -3.10 -9.74
CA LEU A 116 -15.47 -2.69 -8.50
C LEU A 116 -16.39 -1.89 -7.58
N GLU A 117 -17.23 -1.01 -8.11
CA GLU A 117 -18.24 -0.28 -7.35
C GLU A 117 -19.29 -1.21 -6.74
N LYS A 118 -19.76 -2.22 -7.49
CA LYS A 118 -20.66 -3.27 -6.97
C LYS A 118 -20.02 -4.10 -5.86
N MET A 119 -18.69 -4.24 -5.87
CA MET A 119 -17.93 -4.86 -4.78
C MET A 119 -17.75 -3.92 -3.58
N GLY A 120 -18.21 -2.67 -3.65
CA GLY A 120 -18.16 -1.67 -2.61
C GLY A 120 -16.88 -0.85 -2.54
N HIS A 121 -15.98 -0.97 -3.51
CA HIS A 121 -14.76 -0.18 -3.53
C HIS A 121 -15.04 1.32 -3.78
N LYS A 122 -14.32 2.18 -3.06
CA LYS A 122 -14.33 3.65 -3.20
C LYS A 122 -12.93 4.19 -3.51
N ARG A 123 -11.92 3.32 -3.49
CA ARG A 123 -10.50 3.63 -3.71
C ARG A 123 -9.86 2.56 -4.58
N LEU A 124 -9.18 3.00 -5.63
CA LEU A 124 -8.46 2.11 -6.55
C LEU A 124 -6.97 2.43 -6.60
N ALA A 125 -6.18 1.46 -7.07
CA ALA A 125 -4.83 1.64 -7.56
C ALA A 125 -4.84 1.34 -9.07
N LEU A 126 -4.60 2.36 -9.89
CA LEU A 126 -4.50 2.24 -11.34
C LEU A 126 -3.12 1.68 -11.71
N GLU A 127 -3.13 0.57 -12.44
CA GLU A 127 -1.92 -0.19 -12.76
C GLU A 127 -1.80 -0.37 -14.29
N LEU A 128 -0.61 -0.09 -14.85
CA LEU A 128 -0.31 -0.38 -16.25
C LEU A 128 1.18 -0.63 -16.47
N GLY A 129 1.49 -1.41 -17.53
CA GLY A 129 2.85 -1.60 -18.01
C GLY A 129 3.41 -0.34 -18.66
N GLU A 130 4.73 -0.23 -18.74
CA GLU A 130 5.41 0.90 -19.37
C GLU A 130 5.48 0.69 -20.89
N ASP A 131 4.70 1.44 -21.64
CA ASP A 131 4.77 1.47 -23.11
C ASP A 131 4.40 2.86 -23.63
N PRO A 132 5.40 3.69 -23.99
CA PRO A 132 5.17 5.06 -24.45
C PRO A 132 4.33 5.17 -25.73
N VAL A 133 4.23 4.07 -26.50
CA VAL A 133 3.48 4.05 -27.77
C VAL A 133 2.06 3.54 -27.59
N ASN A 134 1.90 2.39 -26.92
CA ASN A 134 0.60 1.75 -26.77
C ASN A 134 -0.20 2.25 -25.55
N ALA A 135 0.49 2.65 -24.49
CA ALA A 135 -0.11 3.17 -23.26
C ALA A 135 0.63 4.44 -22.76
N PRO A 136 0.63 5.53 -23.57
CA PRO A 136 1.26 6.80 -23.17
C PRO A 136 0.57 7.42 -21.96
N ILE A 137 1.17 8.45 -21.38
CA ILE A 137 0.61 9.15 -20.21
C ILE A 137 -0.83 9.62 -20.46
N ASP A 138 -1.15 10.10 -21.65
CA ASP A 138 -2.49 10.59 -21.98
C ASP A 138 -3.55 9.48 -21.88
N TYR A 139 -3.20 8.21 -22.18
CA TYR A 139 -4.08 7.08 -21.95
C TYR A 139 -4.37 6.88 -20.44
N ALA A 140 -3.36 7.00 -19.58
CA ALA A 140 -3.58 6.93 -18.13
C ALA A 140 -4.48 8.07 -17.63
N LEU A 141 -4.34 9.28 -18.19
CA LEU A 141 -5.19 10.42 -17.88
C LEU A 141 -6.64 10.22 -18.33
N GLU A 142 -6.87 9.62 -19.50
CA GLU A 142 -8.21 9.24 -19.97
C GLU A 142 -8.84 8.16 -19.09
N CYS A 143 -8.05 7.15 -18.65
CA CYS A 143 -8.51 6.16 -17.69
C CYS A 143 -8.96 6.83 -16.37
N LEU A 144 -8.19 7.78 -15.83
CA LEU A 144 -8.54 8.52 -14.62
C LEU A 144 -9.86 9.29 -14.79
N ASP A 145 -10.02 10.01 -15.91
CA ASP A 145 -11.27 10.72 -16.21
C ASP A 145 -12.45 9.77 -16.28
N THR A 146 -12.27 8.61 -16.90
CA THR A 146 -13.32 7.59 -17.02
C THR A 146 -13.67 7.00 -15.66
N ILE A 147 -12.67 6.66 -14.84
CA ILE A 147 -12.89 6.13 -13.49
C ILE A 147 -13.69 7.11 -12.64
N TYR A 148 -13.30 8.39 -12.60
CA TYR A 148 -14.00 9.40 -11.79
C TYR A 148 -15.37 9.78 -12.31
N LYS A 149 -15.67 9.60 -13.60
CA LYS A 149 -17.00 9.87 -14.19
C LYS A 149 -17.95 8.69 -14.09
N THR A 150 -17.43 7.47 -13.91
CA THR A 150 -18.26 6.28 -13.83
C THR A 150 -18.98 6.26 -12.49
N GLN A 151 -20.27 5.96 -12.50
CA GLN A 151 -21.10 5.78 -11.33
C GLN A 151 -22.08 4.63 -11.56
N ASN A 152 -22.31 3.84 -10.54
CA ASN A 152 -23.26 2.73 -10.57
C ASN A 152 -24.07 2.71 -9.25
N GLU A 153 -25.34 3.08 -9.30
CA GLU A 153 -26.22 3.22 -8.13
C GLU A 153 -25.60 4.16 -7.08
N ASN A 154 -25.30 3.66 -5.87
CA ASN A 154 -24.59 4.37 -4.81
C ASN A 154 -23.06 4.25 -4.92
N GLY A 155 -22.57 3.55 -5.99
CA GLY A 155 -21.16 3.37 -6.26
C GLY A 155 -20.54 4.59 -6.89
N GLU A 156 -19.36 4.95 -6.42
CA GLU A 156 -18.46 5.93 -7.04
C GLU A 156 -17.05 5.71 -6.55
N ILE A 157 -16.06 5.85 -7.42
CA ILE A 157 -14.66 5.85 -7.03
C ILE A 157 -14.27 7.27 -6.61
N ARG A 158 -13.94 7.44 -5.34
CA ARG A 158 -13.61 8.73 -4.72
C ARG A 158 -12.13 9.05 -4.73
N ARG A 159 -11.28 8.05 -4.98
CA ARG A 159 -9.82 8.23 -5.04
C ARG A 159 -9.13 7.14 -5.86
N VAL A 160 -8.18 7.56 -6.70
CA VAL A 160 -7.34 6.68 -7.50
C VAL A 160 -5.87 6.96 -7.16
N ASN A 161 -5.19 5.97 -6.58
CA ASN A 161 -3.74 5.95 -6.53
C ASN A 161 -3.22 5.50 -7.90
N VAL A 162 -2.04 5.96 -8.29
CA VAL A 162 -1.50 5.66 -9.62
C VAL A 162 -0.13 4.99 -9.49
N ASN A 163 -0.02 3.79 -10.05
CA ASN A 163 1.21 3.03 -10.13
C ASN A 163 1.62 2.89 -11.60
N ILE A 164 2.41 3.82 -12.07
CA ILE A 164 3.00 3.85 -13.41
C ILE A 164 4.51 3.97 -13.32
N ALA A 165 5.20 3.60 -14.40
CA ALA A 165 6.65 3.73 -14.49
C ALA A 165 7.14 5.17 -14.23
N ALA A 166 8.40 5.30 -13.83
CA ALA A 166 9.06 6.58 -13.67
C ALA A 166 8.95 7.43 -14.95
N THR A 167 8.57 8.71 -14.78
CA THR A 167 8.33 9.61 -15.91
C THR A 167 8.89 11.01 -15.67
N THR A 168 8.57 11.97 -16.51
CA THR A 168 9.07 13.34 -16.46
C THR A 168 8.26 14.21 -15.48
N VAL A 169 8.85 15.30 -15.02
CA VAL A 169 8.15 16.32 -14.19
C VAL A 169 6.86 16.80 -14.88
N GLU A 170 6.89 16.95 -16.19
CA GLU A 170 5.75 17.39 -16.99
C GLU A 170 4.58 16.40 -16.94
N ASN A 171 4.86 15.11 -17.07
CA ASN A 171 3.85 14.07 -16.95
C ASN A 171 3.31 13.96 -15.51
N TYR A 172 4.16 14.12 -14.50
CA TYR A 172 3.71 14.18 -13.12
C TYR A 172 2.83 15.40 -12.83
N LYS A 173 3.08 16.56 -13.44
CA LYS A 173 2.18 17.72 -13.36
C LYS A 173 0.80 17.41 -13.90
N LYS A 174 0.72 16.77 -15.07
CA LYS A 174 -0.56 16.33 -15.64
C LYS A 174 -1.32 15.39 -14.71
N LEU A 175 -0.63 14.44 -14.05
CA LEU A 175 -1.24 13.53 -13.06
C LEU A 175 -1.73 14.30 -11.82
N ASN A 176 -0.95 15.23 -11.32
CA ASN A 176 -1.31 16.08 -10.19
C ASN A 176 -2.58 16.90 -10.48
N GLU A 177 -2.67 17.51 -11.66
CA GLU A 177 -3.82 18.26 -12.14
C GLU A 177 -5.09 17.42 -12.24
N LYS A 178 -4.98 16.11 -12.51
CA LYS A 178 -6.10 15.14 -12.47
C LYS A 178 -6.56 14.81 -11.05
N GLY A 179 -5.85 15.26 -10.02
CA GLY A 179 -6.22 15.01 -8.64
C GLY A 179 -6.06 13.55 -8.23
N ILE A 180 -4.93 12.94 -8.60
CA ILE A 180 -4.61 11.57 -8.17
C ILE A 180 -4.44 11.46 -6.66
N GLY A 181 -4.50 10.24 -6.15
CA GLY A 181 -4.10 9.89 -4.80
C GLY A 181 -2.58 9.86 -4.63
N THR A 182 -2.12 8.79 -4.01
CA THR A 182 -0.69 8.51 -3.89
C THR A 182 -0.12 8.13 -5.26
N TYR A 183 0.98 8.75 -5.66
CA TYR A 183 1.81 8.20 -6.72
C TYR A 183 2.63 7.04 -6.15
N ILE A 184 2.46 5.86 -6.70
CA ILE A 184 3.12 4.64 -6.22
C ILE A 184 4.15 4.20 -7.24
N LEU A 185 5.36 3.90 -6.76
CA LEU A 185 6.40 3.29 -7.58
C LEU A 185 7.24 2.34 -6.73
N PHE A 186 7.39 1.10 -7.19
CA PHE A 186 8.28 0.16 -6.52
C PHE A 186 9.70 0.35 -7.05
N GLN A 187 10.65 0.59 -6.13
CA GLN A 187 12.07 0.55 -6.46
C GLN A 187 12.50 -0.84 -6.90
N GLU A 188 11.72 -1.85 -6.53
CA GLU A 188 11.95 -3.28 -6.69
C GLU A 188 13.12 -3.77 -5.84
N THR A 189 14.32 -3.25 -6.05
CA THR A 189 15.51 -3.46 -5.21
C THR A 189 16.37 -2.20 -5.17
N TYR A 190 16.86 -1.86 -3.99
CA TYR A 190 17.83 -0.77 -3.77
C TYR A 190 19.27 -1.21 -4.08
N HIS A 191 19.52 -2.53 -4.15
CA HIS A 191 20.82 -3.06 -4.49
C HIS A 191 21.11 -2.93 -5.99
N GLN A 192 21.95 -1.97 -6.38
CA GLN A 192 22.15 -1.58 -7.78
C GLN A 192 22.56 -2.74 -8.71
N ASP A 193 23.47 -3.62 -8.26
CA ASP A 193 23.89 -4.77 -9.08
C ASP A 193 22.74 -5.76 -9.32
N SER A 194 21.91 -5.98 -8.30
CA SER A 194 20.68 -6.78 -8.44
C SER A 194 19.70 -6.09 -9.36
N TYR A 195 19.50 -4.77 -9.20
CA TYR A 195 18.63 -3.98 -10.06
C TYR A 195 19.01 -4.13 -11.54
N ASN A 196 20.28 -3.95 -11.87
CA ASN A 196 20.79 -4.07 -13.24
C ASN A 196 20.56 -5.48 -13.83
N LYS A 197 20.72 -6.52 -13.01
CA LYS A 197 20.44 -7.91 -13.41
C LYS A 197 18.95 -8.18 -13.62
N MET A 198 18.07 -7.53 -12.83
CA MET A 198 16.63 -7.73 -12.89
C MET A 198 15.96 -6.97 -14.03
N HIS A 199 16.62 -5.95 -14.61
CA HIS A 199 16.05 -5.08 -15.66
C HIS A 199 16.86 -5.06 -16.95
N PRO A 200 17.20 -6.21 -17.57
CA PRO A 200 18.02 -6.26 -18.76
C PRO A 200 17.30 -5.64 -19.96
N LYS A 201 18.01 -4.79 -20.72
CA LYS A 201 17.48 -4.17 -21.96
C LYS A 201 16.12 -3.50 -21.79
N SER A 202 15.94 -2.75 -20.72
CA SER A 202 14.69 -2.13 -20.31
C SER A 202 14.86 -0.61 -20.17
N LEU A 203 13.83 0.18 -20.42
CA LEU A 203 13.78 1.60 -20.04
C LEU A 203 13.90 1.73 -18.51
N LYS A 204 13.15 0.90 -17.79
CA LYS A 204 13.24 0.77 -16.33
C LYS A 204 14.65 0.40 -15.84
N GLY A 205 15.55 -0.06 -16.72
CA GLY A 205 16.92 -0.45 -16.39
C GLY A 205 17.85 0.72 -16.00
N ASP A 206 17.46 1.95 -16.21
CA ASP A 206 18.18 3.13 -15.71
C ASP A 206 17.90 3.30 -14.21
N TYR A 207 18.82 2.78 -13.39
CA TYR A 207 18.69 2.79 -11.95
C TYR A 207 18.52 4.17 -11.35
N GLU A 208 19.33 5.14 -11.78
CA GLU A 208 19.32 6.50 -11.23
C GLU A 208 18.04 7.26 -11.64
N TYR A 209 17.63 7.14 -12.89
CA TYR A 209 16.38 7.72 -13.38
C TYR A 209 15.17 7.14 -12.62
N HIS A 210 15.17 5.83 -12.36
CA HIS A 210 14.11 5.19 -11.62
C HIS A 210 14.11 5.59 -10.14
N LEU A 211 15.28 5.57 -9.49
CA LEU A 211 15.46 5.93 -8.08
C LEU A 211 15.01 7.37 -7.78
N THR A 212 15.25 8.31 -8.70
CA THR A 212 14.90 9.73 -8.55
C THR A 212 13.50 10.09 -9.05
N ALA A 213 12.64 9.09 -9.31
CA ALA A 213 11.29 9.33 -9.79
C ALA A 213 10.43 10.12 -8.79
N PHE A 214 10.55 9.85 -7.49
CA PHE A 214 9.81 10.58 -6.46
C PHE A 214 10.28 12.04 -6.35
N ASP A 215 11.56 12.33 -6.56
CA ASP A 215 12.05 13.71 -6.64
C ASP A 215 11.29 14.49 -7.73
N ARG A 216 11.16 13.92 -8.93
CA ARG A 216 10.42 14.54 -10.04
C ARG A 216 8.93 14.64 -9.77
N ALA A 217 8.34 13.66 -9.09
CA ALA A 217 6.93 13.71 -8.71
C ALA A 217 6.65 14.82 -7.68
N MET A 218 7.50 14.94 -6.66
CA MET A 218 7.40 16.02 -5.66
C MET A 218 7.68 17.40 -6.25
N GLU A 219 8.64 17.51 -7.16
CA GLU A 219 8.91 18.74 -7.92
C GLU A 219 7.70 19.16 -8.77
N ALA A 220 6.92 18.19 -9.24
CA ALA A 220 5.66 18.42 -9.95
C ALA A 220 4.47 18.77 -9.04
N GLY A 221 4.66 18.80 -7.71
CA GLY A 221 3.64 19.12 -6.71
C GLY A 221 2.86 17.92 -6.17
N ILE A 222 3.28 16.67 -6.47
CA ILE A 222 2.72 15.47 -5.86
C ILE A 222 3.40 15.26 -4.50
N ASP A 223 2.72 15.58 -3.42
CA ASP A 223 3.23 15.48 -2.04
C ASP A 223 2.88 14.16 -1.33
N ASP A 224 2.17 13.27 -2.01
CA ASP A 224 1.74 11.97 -1.49
C ASP A 224 2.34 10.85 -2.36
N VAL A 225 3.45 10.29 -1.91
CA VAL A 225 4.20 9.26 -2.63
C VAL A 225 4.29 7.96 -1.83
N GLY A 226 4.27 6.83 -2.54
CA GLY A 226 4.31 5.50 -1.97
C GLY A 226 5.39 4.62 -2.61
N ALA A 227 6.33 4.15 -1.79
CA ALA A 227 7.37 3.24 -2.25
C ALA A 227 6.97 1.77 -2.11
N GLY A 228 7.79 0.90 -2.70
CA GLY A 228 7.75 -0.54 -2.48
C GLY A 228 9.08 -1.20 -2.80
N VAL A 229 9.30 -2.33 -2.16
CA VAL A 229 10.41 -3.25 -2.46
C VAL A 229 9.81 -4.61 -2.78
N LEU A 230 10.25 -5.23 -3.86
CA LEU A 230 9.89 -6.60 -4.18
C LEU A 230 10.86 -7.53 -3.46
N PHE A 231 10.50 -7.94 -2.26
CA PHE A 231 11.35 -8.80 -1.43
C PHE A 231 11.57 -10.17 -2.09
N GLY A 232 12.83 -10.53 -2.22
CA GLY A 232 13.29 -11.74 -2.91
C GLY A 232 14.33 -11.47 -3.99
N LEU A 233 14.57 -10.20 -4.37
CA LEU A 233 15.52 -9.81 -5.42
C LEU A 233 16.94 -9.58 -4.88
N ALA A 234 17.07 -9.12 -3.63
CA ALA A 234 18.33 -8.95 -2.91
C ALA A 234 18.14 -9.21 -1.40
N ASP A 235 19.21 -9.07 -0.62
CA ASP A 235 19.18 -9.27 0.84
C ASP A 235 18.14 -8.33 1.48
N PRO A 236 17.12 -8.84 2.19
CA PRO A 236 16.06 -8.03 2.75
C PRO A 236 16.56 -6.99 3.77
N ARG A 237 17.69 -7.24 4.44
CA ARG A 237 18.30 -6.28 5.37
C ARG A 237 18.85 -5.07 4.62
N PHE A 238 19.51 -5.31 3.48
CA PHE A 238 19.95 -4.26 2.57
C PHE A 238 18.77 -3.44 2.05
N GLU A 239 17.70 -4.11 1.63
CA GLU A 239 16.50 -3.47 1.09
C GLU A 239 15.83 -2.55 2.11
N VAL A 240 15.68 -2.97 3.35
CA VAL A 240 15.10 -2.13 4.41
C VAL A 240 15.96 -0.90 4.66
N LEU A 241 17.28 -1.04 4.76
CA LEU A 241 18.17 0.10 4.97
C LEU A 241 18.18 1.06 3.77
N GLY A 242 18.18 0.53 2.54
CA GLY A 242 18.06 1.33 1.32
C GLY A 242 16.75 2.10 1.26
N LEU A 243 15.64 1.46 1.61
CA LEU A 243 14.32 2.09 1.70
C LEU A 243 14.31 3.22 2.74
N MET A 244 14.95 3.03 3.89
CA MET A 244 15.05 4.07 4.92
C MET A 244 15.94 5.23 4.48
N MET A 245 17.01 4.98 3.71
CA MET A 245 17.81 6.05 3.12
C MET A 245 17.01 6.87 2.11
N HIS A 246 16.18 6.23 1.31
CA HIS A 246 15.31 6.92 0.35
C HIS A 246 14.26 7.76 1.08
N ASN A 247 13.64 7.22 2.13
CA ASN A 247 12.70 7.98 2.96
C ASN A 247 13.37 9.22 3.58
N ALA A 248 14.56 9.07 4.15
CA ALA A 248 15.32 10.18 4.73
C ALA A 248 15.73 11.23 3.70
N HIS A 249 16.12 10.82 2.47
CA HIS A 249 16.39 11.73 1.37
C HIS A 249 15.18 12.63 1.04
N LEU A 250 13.98 12.04 0.97
CA LEU A 250 12.76 12.81 0.69
C LEU A 250 12.41 13.73 1.87
N GLU A 251 12.55 13.27 3.11
CA GLU A 251 12.34 14.11 4.31
C GLU A 251 13.29 15.28 4.36
N GLU A 252 14.58 15.07 4.06
CA GLU A 252 15.60 16.12 4.03
C GLU A 252 15.31 17.16 2.93
N LYS A 253 14.94 16.70 1.73
CA LYS A 253 14.81 17.55 0.55
C LYS A 253 13.44 18.24 0.46
N TYR A 254 12.37 17.56 0.85
CA TYR A 254 10.99 18.02 0.66
C TYR A 254 10.18 18.15 1.97
N GLY A 255 10.79 17.85 3.12
CA GLY A 255 10.15 17.95 4.43
C GLY A 255 9.20 16.78 4.75
N VAL A 256 9.00 15.83 3.83
CA VAL A 256 8.11 14.68 4.00
C VAL A 256 8.66 13.45 3.30
N GLY A 257 8.59 12.30 3.97
CA GLY A 257 8.96 11.00 3.41
C GLY A 257 7.76 10.26 2.78
N PHE A 258 7.86 8.95 2.67
CA PHE A 258 6.81 8.13 2.10
C PHE A 258 5.52 8.14 2.93
N HIS A 259 4.40 8.42 2.27
CA HIS A 259 3.07 8.26 2.84
C HIS A 259 2.73 6.79 3.05
N THR A 260 3.14 5.94 2.09
CA THR A 260 2.91 4.49 2.16
C THR A 260 4.13 3.70 1.71
N ILE A 261 4.28 2.50 2.26
CA ILE A 261 5.26 1.51 1.82
C ILE A 261 4.55 0.20 1.58
N SER A 262 4.70 -0.34 0.37
CA SER A 262 4.23 -1.66 0.00
C SER A 262 5.31 -2.71 0.24
N VAL A 263 4.91 -3.86 0.77
CA VAL A 263 5.82 -4.95 1.15
C VAL A 263 5.50 -6.26 0.40
N PRO A 264 5.55 -6.30 -0.95
CA PRO A 264 5.31 -7.53 -1.70
C PRO A 264 6.48 -8.48 -1.60
N ARG A 265 6.20 -9.79 -1.43
CA ARG A 265 7.16 -10.85 -1.72
C ARG A 265 7.06 -11.30 -3.18
N LEU A 266 8.18 -11.73 -3.75
CA LEU A 266 8.22 -12.31 -5.08
C LEU A 266 7.29 -13.53 -5.16
N GLN A 267 6.44 -13.57 -6.19
CA GLN A 267 5.52 -14.68 -6.47
C GLN A 267 5.76 -15.24 -7.88
N PRO A 268 5.43 -16.50 -8.12
CA PRO A 268 5.47 -17.06 -9.46
C PRO A 268 4.60 -16.24 -10.44
N ALA A 269 5.12 -16.06 -11.64
CA ALA A 269 4.42 -15.38 -12.73
C ALA A 269 4.70 -16.09 -14.06
N LYS A 270 3.99 -15.72 -15.13
CA LYS A 270 4.24 -16.30 -16.45
C LYS A 270 5.69 -16.09 -16.86
N GLY A 271 6.40 -17.19 -17.14
CA GLY A 271 7.82 -17.16 -17.52
C GLY A 271 8.78 -16.75 -16.38
N VAL A 272 8.34 -16.87 -15.13
CA VAL A 272 9.13 -16.61 -13.93
C VAL A 272 9.04 -17.83 -13.00
N THR A 273 10.19 -18.43 -12.68
CA THR A 273 10.32 -19.49 -11.69
C THR A 273 11.14 -18.99 -10.51
N LEU A 274 10.81 -19.42 -9.30
CA LEU A 274 11.45 -18.89 -8.09
C LEU A 274 12.83 -19.53 -7.81
N GLU A 275 13.18 -20.63 -8.44
CA GLU A 275 14.40 -21.42 -8.18
C GLU A 275 15.71 -20.62 -8.34
N ASN A 276 15.68 -19.57 -9.15
CA ASN A 276 16.86 -18.74 -9.45
C ASN A 276 17.00 -17.48 -8.55
N TYR A 277 16.17 -17.35 -7.52
CA TYR A 277 16.20 -16.19 -6.63
C TYR A 277 16.75 -16.57 -5.25
N PRO A 278 17.99 -16.19 -4.93
CA PRO A 278 18.67 -16.65 -3.72
C PRO A 278 18.20 -15.96 -2.42
N TYR A 279 17.39 -14.91 -2.53
CA TYR A 279 16.97 -14.10 -1.41
C TYR A 279 15.46 -14.20 -1.12
N LEU A 280 14.81 -15.31 -1.51
CA LEU A 280 13.41 -15.52 -1.16
C LEU A 280 13.23 -15.48 0.36
N LEU A 281 12.24 -14.73 0.82
CA LEU A 281 11.94 -14.62 2.23
C LEU A 281 11.03 -15.76 2.69
N ASP A 282 11.45 -16.44 3.77
CA ASP A 282 10.54 -17.25 4.55
C ASP A 282 9.55 -16.37 5.36
N ASP A 283 8.58 -17.01 5.97
CA ASP A 283 7.55 -16.31 6.73
C ASP A 283 8.09 -15.60 7.97
N LYS A 284 9.12 -16.17 8.61
CA LYS A 284 9.78 -15.58 9.78
C LYS A 284 10.46 -14.26 9.43
N MET A 285 11.30 -14.26 8.39
CA MET A 285 11.99 -13.06 7.92
C MET A 285 10.99 -12.02 7.40
N PHE A 286 9.93 -12.44 6.72
CA PHE A 286 8.93 -11.51 6.22
C PHE A 286 8.18 -10.80 7.34
N LYS A 287 7.74 -11.51 8.37
CA LYS A 287 7.13 -10.93 9.58
C LYS A 287 8.08 -9.96 10.27
N LYS A 288 9.35 -10.35 10.43
CA LYS A 288 10.39 -9.49 11.02
C LYS A 288 10.55 -8.19 10.23
N VAL A 289 10.68 -8.26 8.91
CA VAL A 289 10.80 -7.06 8.05
C VAL A 289 9.59 -6.13 8.20
N VAL A 290 8.38 -6.65 8.15
CA VAL A 290 7.16 -5.83 8.29
C VAL A 290 7.07 -5.15 9.66
N ALA A 291 7.37 -5.88 10.73
CA ALA A 291 7.38 -5.33 12.09
C ALA A 291 8.44 -4.23 12.26
N ILE A 292 9.66 -4.46 11.73
CA ILE A 292 10.75 -3.48 11.80
C ILE A 292 10.42 -2.23 10.98
N LEU A 293 9.83 -2.37 9.79
CA LEU A 293 9.36 -1.21 9.02
C LEU A 293 8.34 -0.40 9.80
N ARG A 294 7.38 -1.05 10.50
CA ARG A 294 6.43 -0.33 11.36
C ARG A 294 7.12 0.45 12.48
N ILE A 295 8.16 -0.13 13.07
CA ILE A 295 8.94 0.52 14.14
C ILE A 295 9.79 1.67 13.58
N ALA A 296 10.43 1.48 12.44
CA ALA A 296 11.34 2.45 11.83
C ALA A 296 10.62 3.68 11.25
N VAL A 297 9.45 3.47 10.64
CA VAL A 297 8.61 4.55 10.06
C VAL A 297 7.20 4.50 10.64
N PRO A 298 7.04 4.86 11.91
CA PRO A 298 5.80 4.62 12.66
C PRO A 298 4.56 5.31 12.08
N PHE A 299 4.73 6.40 11.33
CA PHE A 299 3.65 7.21 10.75
C PHE A 299 3.35 6.89 9.29
N THR A 300 4.11 5.99 8.66
CA THR A 300 3.90 5.58 7.27
C THR A 300 2.89 4.44 7.18
N GLY A 301 1.98 4.47 6.20
CA GLY A 301 1.06 3.38 5.95
C GLY A 301 1.78 2.16 5.37
N LEU A 302 1.63 0.96 5.97
CA LEU A 302 2.16 -0.27 5.39
C LEU A 302 1.06 -1.01 4.64
N ILE A 303 1.35 -1.34 3.37
CA ILE A 303 0.41 -1.93 2.42
C ILE A 303 0.76 -3.39 2.16
N LEU A 304 -0.24 -4.27 2.26
CA LEU A 304 -0.13 -5.68 1.93
C LEU A 304 -1.18 -6.08 0.88
N SER A 305 -0.74 -6.77 -0.15
CA SER A 305 -1.62 -7.21 -1.24
C SER A 305 -2.11 -8.65 -1.06
N THR A 306 -2.96 -9.09 -1.98
CA THR A 306 -3.45 -10.48 -2.09
C THR A 306 -2.39 -11.48 -2.57
N ARG A 307 -1.12 -11.07 -2.70
CA ARG A 307 0.02 -11.99 -2.93
C ARG A 307 0.21 -12.97 -1.76
N GLU A 308 -0.14 -12.55 -0.55
CA GLU A 308 -0.02 -13.35 0.66
C GLU A 308 -1.27 -14.16 0.94
N THR A 309 -1.09 -15.28 1.66
CA THR A 309 -2.21 -16.12 2.10
C THR A 309 -3.10 -15.40 3.13
N PRO A 310 -4.37 -15.80 3.29
CA PRO A 310 -5.24 -15.25 4.34
C PRO A 310 -4.59 -15.26 5.72
N GLU A 311 -3.96 -16.36 6.11
CA GLU A 311 -3.32 -16.55 7.43
C GLU A 311 -2.17 -15.55 7.63
N MET A 312 -1.29 -15.41 6.62
CA MET A 312 -0.17 -14.45 6.68
C MET A 312 -0.68 -13.01 6.75
N ARG A 313 -1.73 -12.67 5.98
CA ARG A 313 -2.34 -11.34 6.01
C ARG A 313 -2.93 -11.02 7.38
N ARG A 314 -3.65 -11.98 7.99
CA ARG A 314 -4.21 -11.85 9.33
C ARG A 314 -3.13 -11.66 10.40
N GLU A 315 -2.01 -12.35 10.25
CA GLU A 315 -0.85 -12.21 11.16
C GLU A 315 -0.17 -10.85 11.02
N LEU A 316 0.13 -10.42 9.79
CA LEU A 316 0.81 -9.14 9.54
C LEU A 316 -0.03 -7.91 9.89
N LEU A 317 -1.35 -8.02 9.90
CA LEU A 317 -2.23 -6.99 10.45
C LEU A 317 -1.98 -6.74 11.93
N LYS A 318 -1.57 -7.76 12.69
CA LYS A 318 -1.18 -7.61 14.11
C LYS A 318 0.13 -6.86 14.27
N TYR A 319 1.06 -7.03 13.32
CA TYR A 319 2.44 -6.53 13.42
C TYR A 319 2.68 -5.18 12.72
N GLY A 320 1.69 -4.58 12.11
CA GLY A 320 1.91 -3.23 11.59
C GLY A 320 1.26 -2.87 10.26
N VAL A 321 0.79 -3.83 9.47
CA VAL A 321 0.05 -3.54 8.23
C VAL A 321 -1.20 -2.74 8.54
N SER A 322 -1.44 -1.66 7.79
CA SER A 322 -2.57 -0.73 7.99
C SER A 322 -3.47 -0.57 6.76
N GLN A 323 -3.04 -1.13 5.62
CA GLN A 323 -3.80 -1.08 4.36
C GLN A 323 -3.69 -2.44 3.64
N ILE A 324 -4.81 -2.92 3.10
CA ILE A 324 -4.87 -4.18 2.36
C ILE A 324 -5.67 -4.04 1.08
N SER A 325 -5.32 -4.80 0.05
CA SER A 325 -6.21 -4.98 -1.09
C SER A 325 -7.20 -6.11 -0.85
N ALA A 326 -8.41 -6.02 -1.43
CA ALA A 326 -9.47 -7.00 -1.26
C ALA A 326 -10.16 -7.30 -2.60
N GLY A 327 -10.50 -8.58 -2.83
CA GLY A 327 -11.15 -9.03 -4.05
C GLY A 327 -10.35 -8.75 -5.33
N SER A 328 -9.01 -8.68 -5.23
CA SER A 328 -8.15 -8.19 -6.31
C SER A 328 -8.15 -9.09 -7.53
N SER A 329 -8.19 -8.48 -8.72
CA SER A 329 -7.72 -9.07 -9.96
C SER A 329 -6.42 -8.39 -10.40
N THR A 330 -5.46 -9.17 -10.91
CA THR A 330 -4.16 -8.68 -11.38
C THR A 330 -3.99 -8.82 -12.90
N GLY A 331 -5.10 -9.02 -13.60
CA GLY A 331 -5.17 -9.09 -15.05
C GLY A 331 -5.83 -7.87 -15.66
N VAL A 332 -5.49 -7.56 -16.91
CA VAL A 332 -6.12 -6.47 -17.68
C VAL A 332 -7.56 -6.85 -18.03
N GLY A 333 -8.54 -6.08 -17.54
CA GLY A 333 -9.95 -6.44 -17.64
C GLY A 333 -10.31 -7.69 -16.82
N GLY A 334 -9.57 -7.92 -15.75
CA GLY A 334 -9.61 -9.18 -15.01
C GLY A 334 -10.84 -9.35 -14.14
N TYR A 335 -11.52 -8.28 -13.72
CA TYR A 335 -12.77 -8.41 -12.94
C TYR A 335 -13.88 -8.99 -13.82
N LYS A 336 -14.07 -8.49 -15.04
CA LYS A 336 -15.01 -9.05 -15.98
C LYS A 336 -14.62 -10.47 -16.42
N GLN A 337 -13.34 -10.70 -16.70
CA GLN A 337 -12.84 -12.03 -17.07
C GLN A 337 -13.04 -13.06 -15.95
N ARG A 338 -12.95 -12.65 -14.68
CA ARG A 338 -13.24 -13.52 -13.53
C ARG A 338 -14.71 -13.93 -13.50
N GLU A 339 -15.63 -13.01 -13.75
CA GLU A 339 -17.07 -13.32 -13.88
C GLU A 339 -17.33 -14.32 -15.03
N GLU A 340 -16.56 -14.23 -16.11
CA GLU A 340 -16.62 -15.12 -17.27
C GLU A 340 -15.81 -16.43 -17.10
N GLY A 341 -15.01 -16.55 -16.03
CA GLY A 341 -14.20 -17.73 -15.72
C GLY A 341 -12.91 -17.87 -16.53
N ASN A 342 -12.38 -16.79 -17.11
CA ASN A 342 -11.21 -16.80 -18.01
C ASN A 342 -10.11 -15.78 -17.65
N GLU A 343 -10.01 -15.39 -16.38
CA GLU A 343 -9.04 -14.40 -15.89
C GLU A 343 -7.58 -14.79 -16.18
N VAL A 344 -6.80 -13.84 -16.74
CA VAL A 344 -5.35 -13.95 -16.95
C VAL A 344 -4.64 -12.99 -15.97
N LYS A 345 -3.80 -13.53 -15.08
CA LYS A 345 -3.14 -12.78 -13.99
C LYS A 345 -1.70 -12.39 -14.31
N GLN A 346 -1.26 -11.21 -13.88
CA GLN A 346 0.14 -10.75 -13.95
C GLN A 346 1.06 -11.64 -13.09
N PHE A 347 0.60 -12.01 -11.92
CA PHE A 347 1.25 -12.91 -10.96
C PHE A 347 0.18 -13.67 -10.16
N LYS A 348 0.61 -14.75 -9.48
CA LYS A 348 -0.28 -15.56 -8.65
C LYS A 348 -0.75 -14.76 -7.43
N THR A 349 -2.07 -14.73 -7.21
CA THR A 349 -2.69 -14.30 -5.96
C THR A 349 -2.92 -15.51 -5.04
N ASN A 350 -2.74 -15.34 -3.73
CA ASN A 350 -2.95 -16.41 -2.74
C ASN A 350 -4.18 -16.14 -1.85
N ASP A 351 -4.76 -14.94 -1.90
CA ASP A 351 -6.04 -14.62 -1.26
C ASP A 351 -7.02 -14.16 -2.33
N GLU A 352 -8.00 -15.00 -2.62
CA GLU A 352 -9.03 -14.78 -3.65
C GLU A 352 -10.40 -14.48 -3.05
N ARG A 353 -10.48 -14.27 -1.74
CA ARG A 353 -11.72 -13.97 -1.04
C ARG A 353 -12.33 -12.65 -1.52
N SER A 354 -13.65 -12.60 -1.49
CA SER A 354 -14.42 -11.39 -1.75
C SER A 354 -14.16 -10.30 -0.68
N PRO A 355 -14.44 -9.03 -0.97
CA PRO A 355 -14.40 -7.99 0.06
C PRO A 355 -15.27 -8.30 1.27
N ILE A 356 -16.47 -8.85 1.09
CA ILE A 356 -17.38 -9.22 2.20
C ILE A 356 -16.73 -10.21 3.15
N GLU A 357 -16.11 -11.29 2.62
CA GLU A 357 -15.43 -12.30 3.45
C GLU A 357 -14.25 -11.70 4.23
N ILE A 358 -13.47 -10.84 3.58
CA ILE A 358 -12.34 -10.15 4.23
C ILE A 358 -12.84 -9.18 5.31
N LEU A 359 -13.90 -8.44 5.05
CA LEU A 359 -14.48 -7.53 6.04
C LEU A 359 -15.03 -8.27 7.25
N LYS A 360 -15.69 -9.41 7.07
CA LYS A 360 -16.15 -10.26 8.18
C LYS A 360 -15.00 -10.69 9.08
N GLU A 361 -13.89 -11.16 8.49
CA GLU A 361 -12.68 -11.53 9.26
C GLU A 361 -12.09 -10.34 10.01
N LEU A 362 -12.00 -9.17 9.36
CA LEU A 362 -11.48 -7.97 10.01
C LEU A 362 -12.32 -7.56 11.22
N LEU A 363 -13.66 -7.63 11.11
CA LEU A 363 -14.57 -7.35 12.22
C LEU A 363 -14.44 -8.38 13.34
N GLU A 364 -14.30 -9.66 13.03
CA GLU A 364 -14.07 -10.73 14.02
C GLU A 364 -12.77 -10.52 14.81
N ASP A 365 -11.74 -9.99 14.16
CA ASP A 365 -10.46 -9.64 14.78
C ASP A 365 -10.48 -8.27 15.49
N GLY A 366 -11.63 -7.59 15.50
CA GLY A 366 -11.83 -6.29 16.15
C GLY A 366 -11.24 -5.11 15.38
N TYR A 367 -10.94 -5.26 14.09
CA TYR A 367 -10.55 -4.15 13.21
C TYR A 367 -11.76 -3.45 12.59
N ILE A 368 -11.57 -2.21 12.17
CA ILE A 368 -12.57 -1.40 11.46
C ILE A 368 -12.13 -1.24 10.00
N PRO A 369 -12.74 -1.96 9.06
CA PRO A 369 -12.51 -1.74 7.63
C PRO A 369 -12.86 -0.31 7.24
N SER A 370 -12.02 0.33 6.44
CA SER A 370 -12.19 1.74 6.06
C SER A 370 -12.01 1.95 4.55
N TYR A 371 -12.99 2.55 3.93
CA TYR A 371 -12.96 3.05 2.56
C TYR A 371 -12.79 4.59 2.51
N CYS A 372 -12.32 5.19 3.60
CA CYS A 372 -12.17 6.63 3.74
C CYS A 372 -11.20 7.23 2.73
N THR A 373 -11.59 8.32 2.09
CA THR A 373 -10.79 9.14 1.17
C THR A 373 -10.69 10.60 1.61
N ALA A 374 -11.10 10.92 2.82
CA ALA A 374 -11.26 12.28 3.33
C ALA A 374 -9.97 13.11 3.30
N CYS A 375 -8.82 12.51 3.62
CA CYS A 375 -7.55 13.23 3.66
C CYS A 375 -7.22 13.90 2.33
N TYR A 376 -7.39 13.19 1.23
CA TYR A 376 -7.19 13.76 -0.11
C TYR A 376 -8.17 14.89 -0.43
N ARG A 377 -9.44 14.70 -0.09
CA ARG A 377 -10.54 15.66 -0.37
C ARG A 377 -10.45 16.92 0.48
N LYS A 378 -9.77 16.86 1.63
CA LYS A 378 -9.54 17.98 2.55
C LYS A 378 -8.12 18.57 2.43
N GLY A 379 -7.34 18.14 1.44
CA GLY A 379 -5.94 18.57 1.28
C GLY A 379 -5.04 18.21 2.47
N ARG A 380 -5.34 17.10 3.15
CA ARG A 380 -4.51 16.54 4.23
C ARG A 380 -3.59 15.45 3.66
N THR A 381 -2.67 15.85 2.80
CA THR A 381 -1.64 15.02 2.18
C THR A 381 -0.26 15.52 2.57
N GLY A 382 0.79 14.81 2.24
CA GLY A 382 2.17 15.20 2.48
C GLY A 382 2.43 15.62 3.93
N ASP A 383 3.05 16.78 4.10
CA ASP A 383 3.39 17.36 5.41
C ASP A 383 2.18 17.54 6.33
N ARG A 384 1.04 17.97 5.80
CA ARG A 384 -0.19 18.16 6.60
C ARG A 384 -0.68 16.85 7.21
N PHE A 385 -0.61 15.76 6.46
CA PHE A 385 -0.94 14.43 6.98
C PHE A 385 0.06 14.00 8.07
N MET A 386 1.35 14.13 7.79
CA MET A 386 2.41 13.73 8.73
C MET A 386 2.35 14.52 10.03
N SER A 387 2.06 15.83 9.98
CA SER A 387 1.86 16.66 11.17
C SER A 387 0.70 16.16 12.05
N LEU A 388 -0.42 15.77 11.42
CA LEU A 388 -1.56 15.18 12.13
C LEU A 388 -1.24 13.81 12.73
N ALA A 389 -0.47 12.98 12.01
CA ALA A 389 -0.07 11.68 12.49
C ALA A 389 0.91 11.78 13.68
N LYS A 390 1.95 12.61 13.55
CA LYS A 390 2.95 12.85 14.61
C LYS A 390 2.35 13.46 15.87
N SER A 391 1.37 14.37 15.74
CA SER A 391 0.67 14.95 16.90
C SER A 391 -0.36 14.02 17.54
N GLY A 392 -0.63 12.84 16.96
CA GLY A 392 -1.67 11.92 17.40
C GLY A 392 -3.10 12.37 17.10
N ASN A 393 -3.28 13.53 16.45
CA ASN A 393 -4.60 14.08 16.13
C ASN A 393 -5.29 13.34 14.98
N ILE A 394 -4.55 12.57 14.22
CA ILE A 394 -5.08 11.81 13.07
C ILE A 394 -6.19 10.83 13.47
N LYS A 395 -6.14 10.23 14.66
CA LYS A 395 -7.16 9.31 15.15
C LYS A 395 -8.53 9.98 15.33
N TYR A 396 -8.57 11.25 15.70
CA TYR A 396 -9.83 12.00 15.87
C TYR A 396 -10.59 12.25 14.56
N VAL A 397 -9.94 12.00 13.45
CA VAL A 397 -10.53 12.13 12.12
C VAL A 397 -10.68 10.75 11.46
N CYS A 398 -9.66 9.90 11.56
CA CYS A 398 -9.63 8.63 10.85
C CYS A 398 -10.57 7.58 11.43
N GLU A 399 -10.71 7.47 12.75
CA GLU A 399 -11.61 6.50 13.37
C GLU A 399 -13.09 6.83 13.08
N PRO A 400 -13.57 8.08 13.29
CA PRO A 400 -14.93 8.44 12.90
C PRO A 400 -15.23 8.20 11.41
N ASN A 401 -14.28 8.54 10.52
CA ASN A 401 -14.44 8.28 9.09
C ASN A 401 -14.48 6.79 8.76
N ALA A 402 -13.68 5.96 9.45
CA ALA A 402 -13.74 4.51 9.27
C ALA A 402 -15.10 3.94 9.69
N ILE A 403 -15.63 4.38 10.83
CA ILE A 403 -16.97 4.00 11.32
C ILE A 403 -18.05 4.37 10.30
N MET A 404 -18.02 5.61 9.77
CA MET A 404 -19.00 6.06 8.78
C MET A 404 -18.88 5.28 7.47
N THR A 405 -17.67 5.06 6.94
CA THR A 405 -17.50 4.30 5.69
C THR A 405 -17.80 2.80 5.86
N LEU A 406 -17.64 2.24 7.05
CA LEU A 406 -18.08 0.88 7.35
C LEU A 406 -19.62 0.78 7.31
N LEU A 407 -20.33 1.73 7.95
CA LEU A 407 -21.79 1.75 7.89
C LEU A 407 -22.28 1.91 6.44
N GLU A 408 -21.68 2.85 5.68
CA GLU A 408 -22.01 3.04 4.27
C GLU A 408 -21.87 1.74 3.47
N PHE A 409 -20.73 1.05 3.62
CA PHE A 409 -20.48 -0.22 2.95
C PHE A 409 -21.55 -1.28 3.29
N THR A 410 -21.88 -1.42 4.57
CA THR A 410 -22.83 -2.45 5.00
C THR A 410 -24.26 -2.17 4.59
N LEU A 411 -24.65 -0.90 4.48
CA LEU A 411 -25.98 -0.50 3.99
C LEU A 411 -26.15 -0.72 2.48
N ASP A 412 -25.08 -0.52 1.70
CA ASP A 412 -25.17 -0.55 0.24
C ASP A 412 -24.77 -1.92 -0.35
N TYR A 413 -23.87 -2.66 0.29
CA TYR A 413 -23.23 -3.86 -0.27
C TYR A 413 -23.19 -5.06 0.70
N GLY A 414 -23.45 -4.84 1.99
CA GLY A 414 -23.34 -5.87 3.02
C GLY A 414 -24.50 -6.87 2.99
N ASP A 415 -24.19 -8.14 3.29
CA ASP A 415 -25.22 -9.09 3.69
C ASP A 415 -25.65 -8.85 5.16
N LYS A 416 -26.70 -9.55 5.59
CA LYS A 416 -27.24 -9.39 6.94
C LYS A 416 -26.21 -9.69 8.03
N GLU A 417 -25.39 -10.72 7.84
CA GLU A 417 -24.37 -11.10 8.82
C GLU A 417 -23.30 -10.02 8.99
N LEU A 418 -22.80 -9.46 7.87
CA LEU A 418 -21.82 -8.37 7.89
C LEU A 418 -22.42 -7.12 8.54
N TYR A 419 -23.68 -6.79 8.21
CA TYR A 419 -24.37 -5.65 8.81
C TYR A 419 -24.49 -5.80 10.32
N ASP A 420 -24.95 -6.96 10.82
CA ASP A 420 -25.14 -7.20 12.25
C ASP A 420 -23.78 -7.10 12.99
N LYS A 421 -22.72 -7.75 12.49
CA LYS A 421 -21.36 -7.66 13.06
C LYS A 421 -20.85 -6.21 13.07
N ALA A 422 -21.06 -5.46 11.99
CA ALA A 422 -20.63 -4.06 11.90
C ALA A 422 -21.38 -3.19 12.91
N GLN A 423 -22.69 -3.40 13.14
CA GLN A 423 -23.45 -2.62 14.12
C GLN A 423 -22.92 -2.79 15.54
N GLU A 424 -22.49 -3.99 15.93
CA GLU A 424 -21.88 -4.26 17.25
C GLU A 424 -20.61 -3.43 17.44
N ILE A 425 -19.71 -3.42 16.42
CA ILE A 425 -18.46 -2.66 16.47
C ILE A 425 -18.73 -1.15 16.41
N ILE A 426 -19.60 -0.70 15.49
CA ILE A 426 -19.95 0.73 15.34
C ILE A 426 -20.51 1.28 16.64
N SER A 427 -21.43 0.57 17.29
CA SER A 427 -22.05 1.01 18.55
C SER A 427 -21.02 1.18 19.67
N THR A 428 -20.06 0.30 19.74
CA THR A 428 -18.97 0.36 20.75
C THR A 428 -17.96 1.46 20.42
N GLU A 429 -17.49 1.50 19.17
CA GLU A 429 -16.39 2.40 18.79
C GLU A 429 -16.84 3.86 18.68
N VAL A 430 -18.10 4.13 18.37
CA VAL A 430 -18.61 5.50 18.38
C VAL A 430 -18.60 6.11 19.79
N GLU A 431 -18.86 5.31 20.84
CA GLU A 431 -18.77 5.77 22.21
C GLU A 431 -17.33 5.98 22.68
N ASN A 432 -16.40 5.26 22.09
CA ASN A 432 -14.95 5.38 22.37
C ASN A 432 -14.32 6.63 21.73
N ILE A 433 -15.02 7.39 20.87
CA ILE A 433 -14.50 8.66 20.32
C ILE A 433 -14.30 9.65 21.47
N PRO A 434 -13.05 10.08 21.77
CA PRO A 434 -12.78 10.86 22.99
C PRO A 434 -13.40 12.27 22.97
N ARG A 435 -13.45 12.91 21.80
CA ARG A 435 -13.98 14.24 21.62
C ARG A 435 -15.49 14.19 21.48
N GLU A 436 -16.20 14.81 22.41
CA GLU A 436 -17.66 14.79 22.47
C GLU A 436 -18.31 15.44 21.24
N ASP A 437 -17.77 16.56 20.76
CA ASP A 437 -18.25 17.24 19.56
C ASP A 437 -18.16 16.33 18.31
N ILE A 438 -17.04 15.63 18.13
CA ILE A 438 -16.82 14.68 17.05
C ILE A 438 -17.73 13.45 17.21
N ARG A 439 -17.86 12.93 18.42
CA ARG A 439 -18.74 11.79 18.72
C ARG A 439 -20.20 12.11 18.37
N ASN A 440 -20.70 13.27 18.81
CA ASN A 440 -22.06 13.70 18.53
C ASN A 440 -22.31 13.94 17.03
N LEU A 441 -21.34 14.55 16.33
CA LEU A 441 -21.40 14.72 14.88
C LEU A 441 -21.40 13.36 14.14
N THR A 442 -20.56 12.43 14.58
CA THR A 442 -20.51 11.07 14.00
C THR A 442 -21.86 10.38 14.17
N LYS A 443 -22.44 10.39 15.40
CA LYS A 443 -23.78 9.83 15.65
C LYS A 443 -24.85 10.43 14.74
N ALA A 444 -24.86 11.76 14.61
CA ALA A 444 -25.82 12.45 13.74
C ALA A 444 -25.67 12.01 12.27
N ASN A 445 -24.44 11.87 11.77
CA ASN A 445 -24.18 11.41 10.42
C ASN A 445 -24.61 9.94 10.23
N LEU A 446 -24.34 9.06 11.19
CA LEU A 446 -24.79 7.66 11.12
C LEU A 446 -26.33 7.56 11.01
N GLU A 447 -27.07 8.40 11.73
CA GLU A 447 -28.54 8.44 11.61
C GLU A 447 -29.03 8.97 10.25
N LYS A 448 -28.34 9.94 9.66
CA LYS A 448 -28.62 10.40 8.29
C LYS A 448 -28.34 9.31 7.25
N MET A 449 -27.24 8.57 7.43
CA MET A 449 -26.89 7.46 6.54
C MET A 449 -27.94 6.34 6.56
N LYS A 450 -28.51 6.01 7.72
CA LYS A 450 -29.62 5.06 7.83
C LYS A 450 -30.88 5.53 7.09
N LYS A 451 -31.02 6.86 6.88
CA LYS A 451 -32.11 7.48 6.11
C LYS A 451 -31.81 7.62 4.61
N GLY A 452 -30.65 7.11 4.14
CA GLY A 452 -30.28 7.08 2.73
C GLY A 452 -29.23 8.09 2.30
N GLU A 453 -28.79 9.02 3.19
CA GLU A 453 -27.68 9.91 2.85
C GLU A 453 -26.33 9.16 2.83
N ARG A 454 -25.39 9.61 2.01
CA ARG A 454 -24.08 8.96 1.80
C ARG A 454 -22.94 9.99 1.82
N ASP A 455 -21.70 9.47 1.80
CA ASP A 455 -20.47 10.25 1.62
C ASP A 455 -20.20 11.27 2.73
N PHE A 456 -20.39 10.86 3.98
CA PHE A 456 -20.00 11.66 5.15
C PHE A 456 -18.52 11.47 5.48
N TYR A 457 -17.85 12.59 5.78
CA TYR A 457 -16.46 12.60 6.24
C TYR A 457 -16.13 13.88 7.02
N LEU A 458 -15.12 13.78 7.88
CA LEU A 458 -14.61 14.84 8.74
C LEU A 458 -13.31 15.47 8.20
#